data_a3344523ff5dd02dca85d824a697a63f
#
_entry.id   a3344523ff5dd02dca85d824a697a63f
#
_cell.length_a   1.000
_cell.length_b   1.000
_cell.length_c   1.000
_cell.angle_alpha   90.00
_cell.angle_beta   90.00
_cell.angle_gamma   90.00
#
_symmetry.space_group_name_H-M   'P 1'
#
loop_
_entity.id
_entity.type
_entity.pdbx_description
1 polymer ?
#
loop_
_entity_poly.entity_id
_entity_poly.type
_entity_poly.pdbx_seq_one_letter_code
_entity_poly.pdbx_strand_id
1 'polypeptide(L)'
;MQEWMIAMLVISIMLIIRDMAKTILAENLPDTEELPSLQEGHPQKERVEKYAASFQKLADTFYGMPYRKDYLSSRQVEQIIEDTNAKVCSRCYQREICWGEHSQELVKGVEALVRSMESGNEENVRGIRADWTGICPRSVQYYETVAENFQKERQNLMWDNRMIENRLAVAQQLMEVSHIMENVASDLYDLERVTPQFEEELRKGLRKSHVILRRAWMMNKVKGRKQIFLTMRARSGQCISMTEIAQLLSKYCEISMVPVNGSRCIVNGEYHTVHFAEDVSYQVLYGTARLTREEEKVSGDNYICRQEDGGRFVMCLSDGMGSGMEACRESETVVELLEQFMESGFSQETAAKMVNSALVLKGEEGMFSTVDICAVDLYTGICNFLKAGAASTFIKRDHWVESITSESLAAGRVQQIDFETATRKLYHGDYLIMMTDGVLDALPDQKEEETMKEIIMDVHEESPKDFGRGILERVLGYSDYHARDDMTVLVAGVWKK
;
A
#
# COMPACT_ATOMS: atom_id res chain seq x y z
N MET A 1 -9.14 -19.82 -6.73
CA MET A 1 -8.38 -20.63 -5.76
C MET A 1 -6.86 -20.55 -5.94
N GLN A 2 -6.33 -20.66 -7.16
CA GLN A 2 -4.86 -20.56 -7.39
C GLN A 2 -4.28 -19.17 -7.08
N GLU A 3 -5.01 -18.10 -7.35
CA GLU A 3 -4.55 -16.71 -7.17
C GLU A 3 -4.47 -16.31 -5.69
N TRP A 4 -5.40 -16.77 -4.87
CA TRP A 4 -5.32 -16.65 -3.41
C TRP A 4 -4.11 -17.38 -2.83
N MET A 5 -3.77 -18.50 -3.41
CA MET A 5 -2.55 -19.22 -3.01
C MET A 5 -1.29 -18.42 -3.31
N ILE A 6 -1.26 -17.67 -4.42
CA ILE A 6 -0.09 -16.83 -4.78
C ILE A 6 0.00 -15.62 -3.85
N ALA A 7 -1.10 -14.91 -3.60
CA ALA A 7 -1.12 -13.78 -2.65
C ALA A 7 -0.77 -14.24 -1.23
N MET A 8 -1.36 -15.33 -0.77
CA MET A 8 -1.05 -15.93 0.54
C MET A 8 0.39 -16.47 0.59
N LEU A 9 0.93 -16.97 -0.51
CA LEU A 9 2.32 -17.42 -0.59
C LEU A 9 3.29 -16.23 -0.49
N VAL A 10 3.01 -15.14 -1.18
CA VAL A 10 3.81 -13.90 -1.11
C VAL A 10 3.76 -13.32 0.31
N ILE A 11 2.57 -13.22 0.92
CA ILE A 11 2.42 -12.76 2.31
C ILE A 11 3.15 -13.70 3.28
N SER A 12 3.04 -15.03 3.10
CA SER A 12 3.74 -16.00 3.95
C SER A 12 5.25 -15.90 3.80
N ILE A 13 5.77 -15.70 2.58
CA ILE A 13 7.19 -15.49 2.33
C ILE A 13 7.65 -14.18 2.99
N MET A 14 6.87 -13.11 2.91
CA MET A 14 7.18 -11.83 3.57
C MET A 14 7.18 -11.92 5.09
N LEU A 15 6.20 -12.61 5.68
CA LEU A 15 6.17 -12.84 7.12
C LEU A 15 7.37 -13.68 7.58
N ILE A 16 7.76 -14.68 6.81
CA ILE A 16 8.95 -15.49 7.06
C ILE A 16 10.22 -14.63 6.96
N ILE A 17 10.33 -13.77 5.94
CA ILE A 17 11.47 -12.85 5.78
C ILE A 17 11.52 -11.85 6.95
N ARG A 18 10.38 -11.29 7.36
CA ARG A 18 10.30 -10.41 8.53
C ARG A 18 10.71 -11.10 9.82
N ASP A 19 10.19 -12.32 10.06
CA ASP A 19 10.53 -13.08 11.26
C ASP A 19 11.98 -13.59 11.23
N MET A 20 12.49 -13.97 10.04
CA MET A 20 13.92 -14.25 9.84
C MET A 20 14.77 -13.00 10.11
N ALA A 21 14.38 -11.83 9.59
CA ALA A 21 15.09 -10.58 9.85
C ALA A 21 15.05 -10.22 11.35
N LYS A 22 13.90 -10.35 12.02
CA LYS A 22 13.78 -10.15 13.48
C LYS A 22 14.62 -11.18 14.26
N THR A 23 14.61 -12.43 13.86
CA THR A 23 15.40 -13.51 14.48
C THR A 23 16.89 -13.31 14.24
N ILE A 24 17.29 -12.95 13.01
CA ILE A 24 18.68 -12.63 12.66
C ILE A 24 19.16 -11.38 13.41
N LEU A 25 18.33 -10.36 13.58
CA LEU A 25 18.64 -9.18 14.41
C LEU A 25 18.71 -9.54 15.90
N ALA A 26 17.85 -10.43 16.39
CA ALA A 26 17.85 -10.90 17.78
C ALA A 26 18.97 -11.92 18.08
N GLU A 27 19.25 -12.84 17.15
CA GLU A 27 20.29 -13.88 17.30
C GLU A 27 21.70 -13.37 17.00
N ASN A 28 21.86 -12.31 16.15
CA ASN A 28 23.15 -11.72 15.87
C ASN A 28 23.59 -10.63 16.86
N LEU A 29 22.81 -10.38 17.91
CA LEU A 29 23.30 -9.69 19.10
C LEU A 29 24.04 -10.74 19.97
N PRO A 30 25.37 -10.85 19.89
CA PRO A 30 26.09 -12.01 20.38
C PRO A 30 26.05 -12.08 21.90
N ASP A 31 25.39 -13.11 22.43
CA ASP A 31 25.52 -13.53 23.81
C ASP A 31 26.86 -14.25 24.11
N THR A 32 27.63 -14.62 23.10
CA THR A 32 28.85 -15.41 23.28
C THR A 32 30.03 -14.90 22.44
N GLU A 33 31.17 -14.92 23.05
CA GLU A 33 32.53 -14.72 22.60
C GLU A 33 32.77 -14.91 21.09
N GLU A 34 33.48 -13.90 20.52
CA GLU A 34 34.04 -13.84 19.19
C GLU A 34 33.08 -13.44 18.05
N LEU A 35 32.96 -12.10 17.89
CA LEU A 35 32.70 -11.57 16.54
C LEU A 35 33.99 -11.75 15.71
N PRO A 36 33.89 -12.34 14.48
CA PRO A 36 35.00 -12.32 13.54
C PRO A 36 35.40 -10.87 13.25
N SER A 37 36.69 -10.63 13.10
CA SER A 37 37.27 -9.35 12.73
C SER A 37 36.52 -8.73 11.55
N LEU A 38 36.01 -7.51 11.71
CA LEU A 38 35.19 -6.73 10.79
C LEU A 38 35.90 -6.29 9.49
N GLN A 39 36.85 -7.07 8.95
CA GLN A 39 37.63 -6.67 7.77
C GLN A 39 37.43 -7.51 6.51
N GLU A 40 36.62 -8.57 6.54
CA GLU A 40 36.34 -9.34 5.31
C GLU A 40 34.83 -9.54 5.18
N GLY A 41 34.29 -9.22 3.98
CA GLY A 41 32.88 -9.16 3.62
C GLY A 41 32.01 -10.22 4.30
N HIS A 42 31.00 -9.77 4.99
CA HIS A 42 30.10 -10.66 5.74
C HIS A 42 29.36 -11.63 4.79
N PRO A 43 29.54 -12.95 4.91
CA PRO A 43 28.91 -13.93 4.01
C PRO A 43 27.38 -13.84 3.99
N GLN A 44 26.78 -13.34 5.08
CA GLN A 44 25.33 -13.18 5.21
C GLN A 44 24.81 -11.95 4.41
N LYS A 45 25.53 -10.83 4.42
CA LYS A 45 25.21 -9.65 3.60
C LYS A 45 25.20 -10.04 2.12
N GLU A 46 26.30 -10.64 1.66
CA GLU A 46 26.42 -11.10 0.27
C GLU A 46 25.31 -12.08 -0.13
N ARG A 47 24.84 -12.92 0.81
CA ARG A 47 23.69 -13.80 0.54
C ARG A 47 22.38 -13.04 0.41
N VAL A 48 22.11 -12.05 1.27
CA VAL A 48 20.89 -11.23 1.21
C VAL A 48 20.89 -10.38 -0.06
N GLU A 49 22.04 -9.77 -0.41
CA GLU A 49 22.23 -9.02 -1.66
C GLU A 49 22.04 -9.92 -2.91
N LYS A 50 22.52 -11.16 -2.87
CA LYS A 50 22.28 -12.13 -3.94
C LYS A 50 20.80 -12.51 -4.06
N TYR A 51 20.08 -12.62 -2.95
CA TYR A 51 18.63 -12.85 -3.00
C TYR A 51 17.91 -11.64 -3.59
N ALA A 52 18.25 -10.42 -3.15
CA ALA A 52 17.71 -9.19 -3.72
C ALA A 52 17.93 -9.13 -5.24
N ALA A 53 19.17 -9.33 -5.69
CA ALA A 53 19.50 -9.36 -7.11
C ALA A 53 18.75 -10.46 -7.88
N SER A 54 18.46 -11.60 -7.25
CA SER A 54 17.69 -12.69 -7.87
C SER A 54 16.22 -12.30 -8.05
N PHE A 55 15.60 -11.63 -7.07
CA PHE A 55 14.23 -11.11 -7.19
C PHE A 55 14.14 -10.01 -8.23
N GLN A 56 15.12 -9.09 -8.27
CA GLN A 56 15.20 -8.06 -9.30
C GLN A 56 15.27 -8.68 -10.70
N LYS A 57 16.17 -9.66 -10.91
CA LYS A 57 16.31 -10.35 -12.18
C LYS A 57 15.02 -11.07 -12.61
N LEU A 58 14.29 -11.65 -11.66
CA LEU A 58 12.99 -12.28 -11.94
C LEU A 58 11.95 -11.25 -12.34
N ALA A 59 11.89 -10.11 -11.66
CA ALA A 59 11.04 -8.98 -12.02
C ALA A 59 11.36 -8.47 -13.43
N ASP A 60 12.64 -8.24 -13.74
CA ASP A 60 13.09 -7.81 -15.07
C ASP A 60 12.69 -8.81 -16.17
N THR A 61 12.74 -10.11 -15.86
CA THR A 61 12.28 -11.15 -16.78
C THR A 61 10.80 -11.00 -17.09
N PHE A 62 9.98 -10.70 -16.08
CA PHE A 62 8.54 -10.48 -16.26
C PHE A 62 8.23 -9.18 -17.03
N TYR A 63 9.01 -8.10 -16.80
CA TYR A 63 8.90 -6.87 -17.60
C TYR A 63 9.32 -7.06 -19.07
N GLY A 64 10.30 -7.92 -19.33
CA GLY A 64 10.79 -8.22 -20.70
C GLY A 64 9.85 -9.05 -21.57
N MET A 65 8.75 -9.58 -21.02
CA MET A 65 7.77 -10.37 -21.77
C MET A 65 6.77 -9.49 -22.55
N PRO A 66 5.99 -10.05 -23.51
CA PRO A 66 5.08 -9.27 -24.37
C PRO A 66 4.10 -8.38 -23.58
N TYR A 67 3.83 -7.19 -24.13
CA TYR A 67 2.90 -6.22 -23.59
C TYR A 67 1.43 -6.51 -24.00
N ARG A 68 0.51 -5.84 -23.33
CA ARG A 68 -0.91 -5.82 -23.65
C ARG A 68 -1.14 -5.48 -25.12
N LYS A 69 -2.12 -6.13 -25.74
CA LYS A 69 -2.56 -5.90 -27.10
C LYS A 69 -4.00 -5.38 -27.10
N ASP A 70 -4.22 -4.27 -27.79
CA ASP A 70 -5.55 -3.67 -27.89
C ASP A 70 -6.38 -4.25 -29.03
N TYR A 71 -5.73 -4.93 -29.98
CA TYR A 71 -6.34 -5.47 -31.18
C TYR A 71 -5.94 -6.91 -31.40
N LEU A 72 -6.80 -7.67 -32.09
CA LEU A 72 -6.50 -9.03 -32.54
C LEU A 72 -5.29 -9.04 -33.49
N SER A 73 -4.39 -9.95 -33.27
CA SER A 73 -3.25 -10.15 -34.16
C SER A 73 -3.70 -10.75 -35.50
N SER A 74 -2.90 -10.56 -36.57
CA SER A 74 -3.17 -11.15 -37.87
C SER A 74 -3.42 -12.66 -37.79
N ARG A 75 -2.68 -13.36 -36.95
CA ARG A 75 -2.87 -14.80 -36.73
C ARG A 75 -4.23 -15.16 -36.12
N GLN A 76 -4.74 -14.34 -35.21
CA GLN A 76 -6.07 -14.54 -34.62
C GLN A 76 -7.19 -14.25 -35.66
N VAL A 77 -6.97 -13.26 -36.52
CA VAL A 77 -7.89 -13.00 -37.62
C VAL A 77 -7.88 -14.14 -38.63
N GLU A 78 -6.70 -14.67 -38.98
CA GLU A 78 -6.57 -15.88 -39.82
C GLU A 78 -7.31 -17.07 -39.20
N GLN A 79 -7.20 -17.28 -37.89
CA GLN A 79 -7.90 -18.33 -37.16
C GLN A 79 -9.42 -18.17 -37.24
N ILE A 80 -9.95 -16.94 -37.13
CA ILE A 80 -11.37 -16.63 -37.33
C ILE A 80 -11.82 -17.05 -38.72
N ILE A 81 -11.01 -16.75 -39.76
CA ILE A 81 -11.30 -17.12 -41.13
C ILE A 81 -11.31 -18.62 -41.31
N GLU A 82 -10.28 -19.32 -40.81
CA GLU A 82 -10.17 -20.78 -40.90
C GLU A 82 -11.33 -21.51 -40.22
N ASP A 83 -11.65 -21.13 -38.99
CA ASP A 83 -12.75 -21.71 -38.21
C ASP A 83 -14.11 -21.45 -38.87
N THR A 84 -14.31 -20.25 -39.42
CA THR A 84 -15.54 -19.92 -40.16
C THR A 84 -15.66 -20.73 -41.44
N ASN A 85 -14.56 -20.88 -42.17
CA ASN A 85 -14.51 -21.68 -43.40
C ASN A 85 -14.79 -23.16 -43.13
N ALA A 86 -14.22 -23.70 -42.05
CA ALA A 86 -14.48 -25.06 -41.65
C ALA A 86 -15.96 -25.30 -41.31
N LYS A 87 -16.63 -24.36 -40.68
CA LYS A 87 -18.05 -24.48 -40.28
C LYS A 87 -19.02 -24.24 -41.44
N VAL A 88 -18.80 -23.20 -42.26
CA VAL A 88 -19.78 -22.71 -43.26
C VAL A 88 -19.43 -23.12 -44.67
N CYS A 89 -18.14 -23.05 -45.04
CA CYS A 89 -17.72 -23.26 -46.44
C CYS A 89 -17.41 -24.72 -46.78
N SER A 90 -17.14 -25.59 -45.77
CA SER A 90 -16.79 -27.02 -46.00
C SER A 90 -17.83 -27.80 -46.84
N ARG A 91 -19.09 -27.43 -46.74
CA ARG A 91 -20.23 -28.06 -47.45
C ARG A 91 -20.91 -27.09 -48.44
N CYS A 92 -20.21 -26.06 -48.89
CA CYS A 92 -20.77 -25.09 -49.82
C CYS A 92 -20.39 -25.45 -51.29
N TYR A 93 -21.37 -25.41 -52.16
CA TYR A 93 -21.12 -25.76 -53.58
C TYR A 93 -20.30 -24.73 -54.33
N GLN A 94 -20.17 -23.47 -53.85
CA GLN A 94 -19.34 -22.42 -54.44
C GLN A 94 -17.98 -22.29 -53.79
N ARG A 95 -17.60 -23.22 -52.91
CA ARG A 95 -16.33 -23.11 -52.18
C ARG A 95 -15.10 -22.92 -53.05
N GLU A 96 -15.00 -23.67 -54.16
CA GLU A 96 -13.85 -23.63 -55.06
C GLU A 96 -13.74 -22.27 -55.79
N ILE A 97 -14.86 -21.67 -56.19
CA ILE A 97 -14.91 -20.35 -56.81
C ILE A 97 -14.51 -19.27 -55.78
N CYS A 98 -15.16 -19.27 -54.62
CA CYS A 98 -14.93 -18.28 -53.56
C CYS A 98 -13.48 -18.29 -53.06
N TRP A 99 -12.91 -19.45 -52.75
CA TRP A 99 -11.57 -19.59 -52.18
C TRP A 99 -10.47 -19.85 -53.20
N GLY A 100 -10.82 -20.08 -54.44
CA GLY A 100 -9.88 -20.12 -55.59
C GLY A 100 -9.72 -18.74 -56.22
N GLU A 101 -10.73 -18.25 -56.90
CA GLU A 101 -10.63 -17.04 -57.71
C GLU A 101 -10.75 -15.73 -56.89
N HIS A 102 -11.56 -15.73 -55.81
CA HIS A 102 -11.85 -14.55 -54.97
C HIS A 102 -11.25 -14.57 -53.57
N SER A 103 -10.29 -15.45 -53.32
CA SER A 103 -9.75 -15.64 -51.96
C SER A 103 -9.19 -14.36 -51.32
N GLN A 104 -8.48 -13.54 -52.08
CA GLN A 104 -7.88 -12.28 -51.57
C GLN A 104 -8.94 -11.22 -51.20
N GLU A 105 -10.01 -11.12 -51.97
CA GLU A 105 -11.09 -10.20 -51.70
C GLU A 105 -11.90 -10.62 -50.46
N LEU A 106 -12.15 -11.91 -50.29
CA LEU A 106 -12.82 -12.46 -49.11
C LEU A 106 -12.00 -12.28 -47.83
N VAL A 107 -10.71 -12.54 -47.88
CA VAL A 107 -9.81 -12.33 -46.72
C VAL A 107 -9.80 -10.87 -46.31
N LYS A 108 -9.59 -9.94 -47.27
CA LYS A 108 -9.66 -8.49 -46.99
C LYS A 108 -11.03 -8.05 -46.45
N GLY A 109 -12.12 -8.63 -46.97
CA GLY A 109 -13.45 -8.37 -46.46
C GLY A 109 -13.67 -8.80 -45.02
N VAL A 110 -13.17 -10.01 -44.64
CA VAL A 110 -13.23 -10.46 -43.25
C VAL A 110 -12.34 -9.62 -42.34
N GLU A 111 -11.12 -9.29 -42.76
CA GLU A 111 -10.23 -8.38 -42.03
C GLU A 111 -10.89 -7.02 -41.78
N ALA A 112 -11.51 -6.42 -42.80
CA ALA A 112 -12.22 -5.15 -42.69
C ALA A 112 -13.43 -5.26 -41.74
N LEU A 113 -14.14 -6.39 -41.75
CA LEU A 113 -15.26 -6.68 -40.89
C LEU A 113 -14.79 -6.79 -39.42
N VAL A 114 -13.78 -7.55 -39.16
CA VAL A 114 -13.19 -7.74 -37.81
C VAL A 114 -12.71 -6.38 -37.25
N ARG A 115 -11.98 -5.59 -38.03
CA ARG A 115 -11.53 -4.24 -37.61
C ARG A 115 -12.70 -3.29 -37.33
N SER A 116 -13.78 -3.38 -38.10
CA SER A 116 -14.98 -2.59 -37.87
C SER A 116 -15.73 -3.02 -36.61
N MET A 117 -15.72 -4.31 -36.30
CA MET A 117 -16.24 -4.84 -35.03
C MET A 117 -15.38 -4.42 -33.83
N GLU A 118 -14.06 -4.43 -33.96
CA GLU A 118 -13.13 -3.94 -32.91
C GLU A 118 -13.33 -2.45 -32.60
N SER A 119 -13.52 -1.63 -33.63
CA SER A 119 -13.75 -0.18 -33.48
C SER A 119 -15.17 0.19 -33.07
N GLY A 120 -16.09 -0.77 -32.99
CA GLY A 120 -17.51 -0.51 -32.69
C GLY A 120 -18.26 0.24 -33.77
N ASN A 121 -17.73 0.28 -35.01
CA ASN A 121 -18.33 1.02 -36.12
C ASN A 121 -19.43 0.19 -36.80
N GLU A 122 -20.65 0.25 -36.27
CA GLU A 122 -21.80 -0.49 -36.77
C GLU A 122 -22.19 -0.14 -38.20
N GLU A 123 -21.93 1.09 -38.65
CA GLU A 123 -22.28 1.54 -39.99
C GLU A 123 -21.41 0.83 -41.05
N ASN A 124 -20.09 0.74 -40.80
CA ASN A 124 -19.17 -0.04 -41.64
C ASN A 124 -19.50 -1.51 -41.65
N VAL A 125 -19.85 -2.08 -40.49
CA VAL A 125 -20.26 -3.49 -40.36
C VAL A 125 -21.50 -3.76 -41.25
N ARG A 126 -22.50 -2.89 -41.23
CA ARG A 126 -23.70 -3.02 -42.08
C ARG A 126 -23.37 -2.90 -43.56
N GLY A 127 -22.46 -1.98 -43.96
CA GLY A 127 -22.00 -1.81 -45.34
C GLY A 127 -21.33 -3.06 -45.87
N ILE A 128 -20.34 -3.59 -45.17
CA ILE A 128 -19.61 -4.81 -45.55
C ILE A 128 -20.56 -6.02 -45.64
N ARG A 129 -21.51 -6.13 -44.74
CA ARG A 129 -22.53 -7.19 -44.75
C ARG A 129 -23.42 -7.10 -46.01
N ALA A 130 -23.80 -5.91 -46.44
CA ALA A 130 -24.59 -5.70 -47.62
C ALA A 130 -23.84 -6.12 -48.91
N ASP A 131 -22.55 -5.77 -49.01
CA ASP A 131 -21.69 -6.13 -50.15
C ASP A 131 -21.54 -7.65 -50.28
N TRP A 132 -21.44 -8.38 -49.15
CA TRP A 132 -21.31 -9.84 -49.16
C TRP A 132 -22.57 -10.59 -49.57
N THR A 133 -23.76 -9.99 -49.41
CA THR A 133 -25.02 -10.62 -49.81
C THR A 133 -25.08 -10.89 -51.30
N GLY A 134 -24.36 -10.12 -52.12
CA GLY A 134 -24.24 -10.32 -53.56
C GLY A 134 -23.25 -11.41 -54.00
N ILE A 135 -22.29 -11.77 -53.15
CA ILE A 135 -21.16 -12.66 -53.49
C ILE A 135 -21.35 -14.05 -52.86
N CYS A 136 -21.79 -14.12 -51.62
CA CYS A 136 -21.88 -15.35 -50.85
C CYS A 136 -23.33 -15.81 -50.68
N PRO A 137 -23.71 -16.99 -51.18
CA PRO A 137 -25.08 -17.54 -51.01
C PRO A 137 -25.43 -17.87 -49.54
N ARG A 138 -24.41 -17.94 -48.66
CA ARG A 138 -24.59 -18.19 -47.23
C ARG A 138 -24.10 -16.97 -46.42
N SER A 139 -24.18 -15.76 -46.94
CA SER A 139 -23.64 -14.53 -46.35
C SER A 139 -24.10 -14.32 -44.91
N VAL A 140 -25.37 -14.56 -44.60
CA VAL A 140 -25.95 -14.40 -43.26
C VAL A 140 -25.28 -15.35 -42.27
N GLN A 141 -25.23 -16.64 -42.60
CA GLN A 141 -24.60 -17.67 -41.76
C GLN A 141 -23.11 -17.43 -41.62
N TYR A 142 -22.44 -17.01 -42.65
CA TYR A 142 -21.02 -16.69 -42.63
C TYR A 142 -20.72 -15.53 -41.67
N TYR A 143 -21.49 -14.44 -41.79
CA TYR A 143 -21.39 -13.29 -40.91
C TYR A 143 -21.61 -13.67 -39.44
N GLU A 144 -22.70 -14.39 -39.13
CA GLU A 144 -23.00 -14.84 -37.77
C GLU A 144 -21.86 -15.69 -37.19
N THR A 145 -21.30 -16.60 -37.98
CA THR A 145 -20.18 -17.43 -37.56
C THR A 145 -18.89 -16.61 -37.37
N VAL A 146 -18.62 -15.59 -38.23
CA VAL A 146 -17.51 -14.65 -37.99
C VAL A 146 -17.71 -13.89 -36.71
N ALA A 147 -18.92 -13.39 -36.44
CA ALA A 147 -19.21 -12.65 -35.21
C ALA A 147 -19.05 -13.51 -33.96
N GLU A 148 -19.51 -14.79 -33.99
CA GLU A 148 -19.29 -15.74 -32.90
C GLU A 148 -17.80 -16.01 -32.65
N ASN A 149 -17.05 -16.30 -33.70
CA ASN A 149 -15.61 -16.58 -33.61
C ASN A 149 -14.83 -15.31 -33.16
N PHE A 150 -15.24 -14.12 -33.63
CA PHE A 150 -14.68 -12.84 -33.17
C PHE A 150 -14.90 -12.64 -31.65
N GLN A 151 -16.10 -12.86 -31.16
CA GLN A 151 -16.39 -12.74 -29.72
C GLN A 151 -15.53 -13.71 -28.89
N LYS A 152 -15.36 -14.95 -29.37
CA LYS A 152 -14.48 -15.93 -28.73
C LYS A 152 -13.03 -15.49 -28.69
N GLU A 153 -12.47 -15.01 -29.84
CA GLU A 153 -11.08 -14.54 -29.89
C GLU A 153 -10.89 -13.23 -29.08
N ARG A 154 -11.90 -12.36 -29.04
CA ARG A 154 -11.89 -11.17 -28.19
C ARG A 154 -11.86 -11.56 -26.70
N GLN A 155 -12.61 -12.56 -26.27
CA GLN A 155 -12.54 -13.09 -24.91
C GLN A 155 -11.15 -13.68 -24.60
N ASN A 156 -10.57 -14.45 -25.55
CA ASN A 156 -9.22 -14.97 -25.40
C ASN A 156 -8.20 -13.84 -25.22
N LEU A 157 -8.29 -12.77 -26.05
CA LEU A 157 -7.45 -11.59 -25.94
C LEU A 157 -7.60 -10.88 -24.58
N MET A 158 -8.82 -10.77 -24.07
CA MET A 158 -9.06 -10.22 -22.73
C MET A 158 -8.41 -11.06 -21.63
N TRP A 159 -8.50 -12.39 -21.72
CA TRP A 159 -7.83 -13.30 -20.80
C TRP A 159 -6.30 -13.19 -20.88
N ASP A 160 -5.74 -13.14 -22.08
CA ASP A 160 -4.31 -12.95 -22.28
C ASP A 160 -3.82 -11.62 -21.69
N ASN A 161 -4.55 -10.53 -21.93
CA ASN A 161 -4.23 -9.23 -21.36
C ASN A 161 -4.31 -9.24 -19.82
N ARG A 162 -5.32 -9.90 -19.24
CA ARG A 162 -5.43 -10.05 -17.79
C ARG A 162 -4.25 -10.84 -17.21
N MET A 163 -3.79 -11.88 -17.90
CA MET A 163 -2.58 -12.62 -17.52
C MET A 163 -1.32 -11.73 -17.57
N ILE A 164 -1.22 -10.86 -18.56
CA ILE A 164 -0.11 -9.89 -18.68
C ILE A 164 -0.13 -8.88 -17.53
N GLU A 165 -1.31 -8.34 -17.21
CA GLU A 165 -1.48 -7.38 -16.11
C GLU A 165 -1.14 -8.00 -14.75
N ASN A 166 -1.61 -9.22 -14.49
CA ASN A 166 -1.26 -9.97 -13.28
C ASN A 166 0.25 -10.20 -13.17
N ARG A 167 0.91 -10.52 -14.27
CA ARG A 167 2.36 -10.71 -14.32
C ARG A 167 3.11 -9.42 -13.99
N LEU A 168 2.66 -8.26 -14.51
CA LEU A 168 3.26 -6.97 -14.22
C LEU A 168 3.10 -6.60 -12.73
N ALA A 169 1.94 -6.89 -12.13
CA ALA A 169 1.74 -6.71 -10.71
C ALA A 169 2.71 -7.55 -9.88
N VAL A 170 2.90 -8.83 -10.24
CA VAL A 170 3.88 -9.71 -9.58
C VAL A 170 5.32 -9.20 -9.78
N ALA A 171 5.67 -8.70 -10.96
CA ALA A 171 6.99 -8.11 -11.23
C ALA A 171 7.26 -6.92 -10.31
N GLN A 172 6.27 -6.04 -10.13
CA GLN A 172 6.38 -4.91 -9.22
C GLN A 172 6.57 -5.36 -7.76
N GLN A 173 5.80 -6.36 -7.30
CA GLN A 173 5.96 -6.94 -5.96
C GLN A 173 7.36 -7.51 -5.73
N LEU A 174 7.92 -8.23 -6.72
CA LEU A 174 9.27 -8.79 -6.64
C LEU A 174 10.34 -7.70 -6.58
N MET A 175 10.16 -6.61 -7.31
CA MET A 175 11.06 -5.45 -7.27
C MET A 175 11.09 -4.83 -5.88
N GLU A 176 9.93 -4.63 -5.26
CA GLU A 176 9.84 -4.08 -3.90
C GLU A 176 10.44 -5.01 -2.85
N VAL A 177 10.24 -6.33 -2.99
CA VAL A 177 10.90 -7.32 -2.12
C VAL A 177 12.42 -7.21 -2.24
N SER A 178 12.94 -7.01 -3.47
CA SER A 178 14.36 -6.77 -3.70
C SER A 178 14.85 -5.53 -2.94
N HIS A 179 14.16 -4.41 -3.05
CA HIS A 179 14.49 -3.17 -2.33
C HIS A 179 14.46 -3.33 -0.81
N ILE A 180 13.47 -4.04 -0.27
CA ILE A 180 13.42 -4.33 1.17
C ILE A 180 14.63 -5.15 1.60
N MET A 181 14.99 -6.18 0.82
CA MET A 181 16.17 -7.00 1.12
C MET A 181 17.46 -6.19 1.07
N GLU A 182 17.61 -5.28 0.11
CA GLU A 182 18.75 -4.36 0.04
C GLU A 182 18.83 -3.45 1.27
N ASN A 183 17.67 -2.88 1.68
CA ASN A 183 17.59 -2.06 2.89
C ASN A 183 17.93 -2.85 4.14
N VAL A 184 17.40 -4.08 4.28
CA VAL A 184 17.74 -4.98 5.40
C VAL A 184 19.23 -5.33 5.39
N ALA A 185 19.80 -5.62 4.22
CA ALA A 185 21.25 -5.88 4.09
C ALA A 185 22.08 -4.67 4.51
N SER A 186 21.66 -3.46 4.14
CA SER A 186 22.29 -2.22 4.58
C SER A 186 22.14 -2.02 6.09
N ASP A 187 20.93 -2.12 6.63
CA ASP A 187 20.64 -1.90 8.06
C ASP A 187 21.38 -2.91 8.97
N LEU A 188 21.58 -4.16 8.53
CA LEU A 188 22.28 -5.19 9.31
C LEU A 188 23.77 -4.89 9.49
N TYR A 189 24.38 -4.10 8.61
CA TYR A 189 25.85 -3.94 8.53
C TYR A 189 26.32 -2.51 8.75
N ASP A 190 25.42 -1.56 8.99
CA ASP A 190 25.76 -0.19 9.40
C ASP A 190 26.04 -0.08 10.91
N LEU A 191 26.18 -1.23 11.60
CA LEU A 191 26.58 -1.30 13.00
C LEU A 191 28.11 -1.07 13.09
N GLU A 192 28.49 0.13 13.44
CA GLU A 192 29.88 0.47 13.74
C GLU A 192 30.14 0.42 15.24
N ARG A 193 31.29 -0.11 15.63
CA ARG A 193 31.73 0.01 17.01
C ARG A 193 31.96 1.48 17.32
N VAL A 194 31.39 1.97 18.41
CA VAL A 194 31.64 3.34 18.86
C VAL A 194 33.15 3.59 19.05
N THR A 195 33.59 4.83 18.86
CA THR A 195 35.02 5.17 19.06
C THR A 195 35.49 4.79 20.48
N PRO A 196 36.70 4.28 20.64
CA PRO A 196 37.20 3.88 21.97
C PRO A 196 37.10 4.99 23.03
N GLN A 197 37.26 6.24 22.62
CA GLN A 197 37.15 7.43 23.50
C GLN A 197 35.69 7.59 23.98
N PHE A 198 34.70 7.53 23.09
CA PHE A 198 33.28 7.63 23.44
C PHE A 198 32.84 6.45 24.33
N GLU A 199 33.30 5.23 24.00
CA GLU A 199 32.98 4.04 24.84
C GLU A 199 33.55 4.20 26.24
N GLU A 200 34.75 4.73 26.41
CA GLU A 200 35.37 4.93 27.71
C GLU A 200 34.68 6.03 28.54
N GLU A 201 34.30 7.13 27.91
CA GLU A 201 33.54 8.20 28.57
C GLU A 201 32.15 7.70 29.01
N LEU A 202 31.44 7.01 28.13
CA LEU A 202 30.14 6.40 28.44
C LEU A 202 30.27 5.37 29.56
N ARG A 203 31.31 4.55 29.54
CA ARG A 203 31.61 3.57 30.59
C ARG A 203 31.85 4.23 31.95
N LYS A 204 32.60 5.35 31.99
CA LYS A 204 32.82 6.15 33.18
C LYS A 204 31.52 6.75 33.73
N GLY A 205 30.68 7.27 32.85
CA GLY A 205 29.36 7.81 33.20
C GLY A 205 28.43 6.79 33.77
N LEU A 206 28.25 5.66 33.10
CA LEU A 206 27.37 4.57 33.48
C LEU A 206 27.83 3.89 34.81
N ARG A 207 29.14 3.82 35.07
CA ARG A 207 29.68 3.33 36.37
C ARG A 207 29.23 4.16 37.56
N LYS A 208 29.02 5.47 37.40
CA LYS A 208 28.52 6.35 38.49
C LYS A 208 27.07 6.04 38.82
N SER A 209 26.29 5.60 37.82
CA SER A 209 24.91 5.12 38.00
C SER A 209 24.84 3.60 38.25
N HIS A 210 25.92 2.98 38.73
CA HIS A 210 25.96 1.56 39.07
C HIS A 210 25.67 0.59 37.90
N VAL A 211 25.87 1.02 36.66
CA VAL A 211 25.75 0.21 35.45
C VAL A 211 27.13 -0.18 34.93
N ILE A 212 27.28 -1.44 34.54
CA ILE A 212 28.50 -1.99 33.94
C ILE A 212 28.23 -2.16 32.44
N LEU A 213 28.90 -1.37 31.61
CA LEU A 213 28.87 -1.47 30.17
C LEU A 213 29.85 -2.53 29.68
N ARG A 214 29.40 -3.50 28.90
CA ARG A 214 30.22 -4.53 28.26
C ARG A 214 30.64 -4.09 26.85
N ARG A 215 29.68 -3.64 26.03
CA ARG A 215 29.88 -3.21 24.64
C ARG A 215 28.92 -2.09 24.27
N ALA A 216 29.32 -1.26 23.31
CA ALA A 216 28.50 -0.22 22.71
C ALA A 216 28.67 -0.23 21.18
N TRP A 217 27.56 -0.20 20.48
CA TRP A 217 27.49 -0.16 19.02
C TRP A 217 26.66 1.05 18.58
N MET A 218 27.02 1.67 17.47
CA MET A 218 26.29 2.77 16.88
C MET A 218 25.88 2.39 15.45
N MET A 219 24.67 2.73 15.09
CA MET A 219 24.16 2.63 13.73
C MET A 219 23.84 4.04 13.24
N ASN A 220 24.45 4.46 12.13
CA ASN A 220 24.11 5.69 11.44
C ASN A 220 23.17 5.36 10.28
N LYS A 221 21.85 5.53 10.48
CA LYS A 221 20.90 5.31 9.38
C LYS A 221 21.00 6.36 8.29
N VAL A 222 20.56 5.97 7.07
CA VAL A 222 20.56 6.76 5.82
C VAL A 222 20.00 8.19 5.95
N LYS A 223 19.23 8.50 7.02
CA LYS A 223 18.72 9.86 7.33
C LYS A 223 19.49 10.56 8.45
N GLY A 224 20.70 10.11 8.80
CA GLY A 224 21.54 10.74 9.82
C GLY A 224 21.05 10.59 11.26
N ARG A 225 20.09 9.69 11.53
CA ARG A 225 19.52 9.45 12.87
C ARG A 225 20.39 8.47 13.63
N LYS A 226 20.81 8.84 14.84
CA LYS A 226 21.66 8.00 15.66
C LYS A 226 20.87 6.92 16.37
N GLN A 227 21.34 5.70 16.27
CA GLN A 227 20.85 4.55 17.05
C GLN A 227 22.01 3.90 17.76
N ILE A 228 21.84 3.56 19.04
CA ILE A 228 22.90 3.02 19.90
C ILE A 228 22.41 1.77 20.60
N PHE A 229 23.22 0.72 20.53
CA PHE A 229 22.98 -0.54 21.20
C PHE A 229 23.98 -0.68 22.34
N LEU A 230 23.49 -0.82 23.57
CA LEU A 230 24.32 -0.97 24.76
C LEU A 230 24.10 -2.35 25.36
N THR A 231 25.15 -3.15 25.44
CA THR A 231 25.15 -4.40 26.23
C THR A 231 25.65 -4.07 27.64
N MET A 232 24.75 -4.13 28.62
CA MET A 232 25.02 -3.66 29.97
C MET A 232 24.28 -4.48 31.05
N ARG A 233 24.72 -4.33 32.29
CA ARG A 233 24.04 -4.89 33.49
C ARG A 233 24.17 -3.92 34.66
N ALA A 234 23.27 -4.01 35.61
CA ALA A 234 23.40 -3.34 36.88
C ALA A 234 24.40 -4.08 37.80
N ARG A 235 24.98 -3.39 38.78
CA ARG A 235 25.73 -4.02 39.85
C ARG A 235 24.80 -4.87 40.71
N SER A 236 25.35 -5.95 41.30
CA SER A 236 24.59 -6.88 42.11
C SER A 236 23.70 -6.17 43.13
N GLY A 237 22.43 -6.58 43.20
CA GLY A 237 21.45 -6.03 44.12
C GLY A 237 20.78 -4.70 43.71
N GLN A 238 21.08 -4.15 42.53
CA GLN A 238 20.50 -2.91 42.05
C GLN A 238 19.67 -3.10 40.77
N CYS A 239 18.64 -2.28 40.62
CA CYS A 239 17.86 -2.13 39.39
C CYS A 239 17.86 -0.67 38.98
N ILE A 240 18.24 -0.39 37.77
CA ILE A 240 18.38 0.98 37.23
C ILE A 240 17.32 1.19 36.18
N SER A 241 16.63 2.34 36.21
CA SER A 241 15.65 2.72 35.21
C SER A 241 16.30 2.96 33.86
N MET A 242 15.65 2.51 32.78
CA MET A 242 16.07 2.83 31.42
C MET A 242 16.02 4.32 31.13
N THR A 243 15.12 5.06 31.77
CA THR A 243 15.02 6.53 31.61
C THR A 243 16.28 7.23 32.12
N GLU A 244 16.86 6.76 33.24
CA GLU A 244 18.12 7.30 33.79
C GLU A 244 19.28 7.05 32.84
N ILE A 245 19.35 5.86 32.24
CA ILE A 245 20.37 5.52 31.25
C ILE A 245 20.21 6.34 29.98
N ALA A 246 18.98 6.53 29.49
CA ALA A 246 18.66 7.35 28.33
C ALA A 246 19.08 8.83 28.55
N GLN A 247 18.84 9.38 29.74
CA GLN A 247 19.28 10.73 30.09
C GLN A 247 20.82 10.87 30.10
N LEU A 248 21.51 9.87 30.64
CA LEU A 248 22.97 9.84 30.57
C LEU A 248 23.48 9.73 29.14
N LEU A 249 22.88 8.85 28.34
CA LEU A 249 23.25 8.68 26.94
C LEU A 249 23.02 9.96 26.14
N SER A 250 21.89 10.64 26.36
CA SER A 250 21.53 11.91 25.74
C SER A 250 22.61 12.99 26.00
N LYS A 251 23.15 13.02 27.21
CA LYS A 251 24.23 13.95 27.58
C LYS A 251 25.51 13.69 26.79
N TYR A 252 25.86 12.42 26.55
CA TYR A 252 27.09 12.08 25.82
C TYR A 252 26.92 12.18 24.31
N CYS A 253 25.70 11.97 23.81
CA CYS A 253 25.39 12.09 22.38
C CYS A 253 25.07 13.51 21.93
N GLU A 254 24.85 14.44 22.88
CA GLU A 254 24.36 15.80 22.65
C GLU A 254 23.01 15.87 21.92
N ILE A 255 22.25 14.77 21.95
CA ILE A 255 20.95 14.58 21.31
C ILE A 255 20.07 13.81 22.28
N SER A 256 18.76 14.15 22.35
CA SER A 256 17.82 13.40 23.17
C SER A 256 17.71 11.95 22.69
N MET A 257 18.02 10.99 23.57
CA MET A 257 17.95 9.56 23.28
C MET A 257 16.88 8.91 24.15
N VAL A 258 16.13 7.99 23.57
CA VAL A 258 15.07 7.24 24.26
C VAL A 258 15.23 5.73 23.99
N PRO A 259 14.84 4.86 24.92
CA PRO A 259 14.78 3.43 24.65
C PRO A 259 13.67 3.16 23.62
N VAL A 260 13.95 2.30 22.64
CA VAL A 260 12.97 1.90 21.62
C VAL A 260 11.86 1.06 22.27
N ASN A 261 10.64 1.20 21.76
CA ASN A 261 9.46 0.47 22.23
C ASN A 261 9.70 -1.04 22.30
N GLY A 262 9.20 -1.70 23.35
CA GLY A 262 9.46 -3.11 23.61
C GLY A 262 10.74 -3.39 24.40
N SER A 263 11.58 -2.37 24.67
CA SER A 263 12.72 -2.50 25.57
C SER A 263 12.28 -2.72 27.02
N ARG A 264 13.10 -3.43 27.79
CA ARG A 264 12.86 -3.59 29.23
C ARG A 264 12.88 -2.24 29.94
N CYS A 265 12.02 -2.07 30.94
CA CYS A 265 11.96 -0.81 31.69
C CYS A 265 13.14 -0.60 32.66
N ILE A 266 13.85 -1.69 33.01
CA ILE A 266 14.93 -1.71 34.01
C ILE A 266 16.11 -2.57 33.57
N VAL A 267 17.31 -2.20 33.99
CA VAL A 267 18.53 -3.03 33.92
C VAL A 267 18.72 -3.73 35.23
N ASN A 268 18.88 -5.05 35.20
CA ASN A 268 19.13 -5.92 36.35
C ASN A 268 20.59 -6.43 36.38
N GLY A 269 20.88 -7.44 37.21
CA GLY A 269 22.21 -8.01 37.35
C GLY A 269 22.73 -8.86 36.20
N GLU A 270 21.91 -9.14 35.20
CA GLU A 270 22.27 -9.90 34.00
C GLU A 270 22.62 -8.97 32.83
N TYR A 271 23.50 -9.41 31.93
CA TYR A 271 23.81 -8.64 30.72
C TYR A 271 22.65 -8.72 29.73
N HIS A 272 22.17 -7.54 29.33
CA HIS A 272 21.18 -7.40 28.29
C HIS A 272 21.64 -6.32 27.30
N THR A 273 21.28 -6.50 26.02
CA THR A 273 21.47 -5.48 25.02
C THR A 273 20.19 -4.69 24.88
N VAL A 274 20.30 -3.35 24.98
CA VAL A 274 19.19 -2.42 24.87
C VAL A 274 19.45 -1.48 23.71
N HIS A 275 18.40 -1.26 22.93
CA HIS A 275 18.40 -0.36 21.79
C HIS A 275 17.88 1.03 22.20
N PHE A 276 18.66 2.07 21.93
CA PHE A 276 18.31 3.47 22.10
C PHE A 276 18.29 4.16 20.74
N ALA A 277 17.29 5.00 20.50
CA ALA A 277 17.17 5.81 19.29
C ALA A 277 17.07 7.28 19.68
N GLU A 278 17.37 8.15 18.74
CA GLU A 278 17.12 9.58 18.84
C GLU A 278 15.63 9.82 19.11
N ASP A 279 15.31 10.70 20.07
CA ASP A 279 13.93 11.04 20.39
C ASP A 279 13.29 11.86 19.27
N VAL A 280 12.01 11.65 19.06
CA VAL A 280 11.24 12.37 18.05
C VAL A 280 10.95 13.81 18.50
N SER A 281 10.89 14.75 17.54
CA SER A 281 10.62 16.16 17.81
C SER A 281 9.14 16.46 18.05
N TYR A 282 8.27 15.60 17.55
CA TYR A 282 6.81 15.75 17.63
C TYR A 282 6.19 14.56 18.34
N GLN A 283 5.10 14.84 19.03
CA GLN A 283 4.22 13.86 19.66
C GLN A 283 2.85 13.98 19.01
N VAL A 284 2.20 12.86 18.74
CA VAL A 284 0.84 12.78 18.21
C VAL A 284 -0.06 12.09 19.22
N LEU A 285 -1.18 12.71 19.53
CA LEU A 285 -2.31 12.08 20.22
C LEU A 285 -3.46 11.97 19.23
N TYR A 286 -4.18 10.88 19.26
CA TYR A 286 -5.30 10.69 18.35
C TYR A 286 -6.57 10.25 19.08
N GLY A 287 -7.68 10.45 18.42
CA GLY A 287 -8.98 9.99 18.85
C GLY A 287 -9.89 9.71 17.68
N THR A 288 -10.90 8.91 17.92
CA THR A 288 -11.89 8.52 16.92
C THR A 288 -13.28 8.81 17.43
N ALA A 289 -14.16 9.24 16.53
CA ALA A 289 -15.59 9.28 16.72
C ALA A 289 -16.26 8.53 15.58
N ARG A 290 -17.19 7.64 15.90
CA ARG A 290 -17.83 6.76 14.91
C ARG A 290 -19.31 6.61 15.21
N LEU A 291 -20.09 6.56 14.16
CA LEU A 291 -21.52 6.26 14.20
C LEU A 291 -21.86 5.32 13.04
N THR A 292 -22.55 4.25 13.36
CA THR A 292 -23.02 3.28 12.35
C THR A 292 -24.37 3.73 11.80
N ARG A 293 -24.62 3.50 10.52
CA ARG A 293 -25.91 3.70 9.86
C ARG A 293 -27.05 3.09 10.67
N GLU A 294 -28.20 3.79 10.78
CA GLU A 294 -29.28 3.41 11.70
C GLU A 294 -29.84 2.00 11.52
N GLU A 295 -29.86 1.48 10.31
CA GLU A 295 -30.42 0.15 9.99
C GLU A 295 -29.41 -0.97 10.16
N GLU A 296 -28.11 -0.65 10.41
CA GLU A 296 -27.02 -1.61 10.45
C GLU A 296 -26.46 -1.80 11.87
N LYS A 297 -25.92 -2.98 12.13
CA LYS A 297 -25.27 -3.32 13.41
C LYS A 297 -23.77 -3.13 13.40
N VAL A 298 -23.20 -3.12 12.20
CA VAL A 298 -21.75 -3.06 11.97
C VAL A 298 -21.50 -2.01 10.89
N SER A 299 -20.58 -1.13 11.13
CA SER A 299 -20.19 -0.12 10.16
C SER A 299 -19.24 -0.69 9.11
N GLY A 300 -19.40 -0.25 7.86
CA GLY A 300 -18.51 -0.55 6.73
C GLY A 300 -17.13 0.10 6.82
N ASP A 301 -16.96 1.13 7.68
CA ASP A 301 -15.68 1.83 7.86
C ASP A 301 -14.70 1.02 8.70
N ASN A 302 -13.42 1.01 8.34
CA ASN A 302 -12.34 0.51 9.18
C ASN A 302 -11.13 1.45 9.14
N TYR A 303 -10.35 1.45 10.22
CA TYR A 303 -9.22 2.37 10.34
C TYR A 303 -8.10 1.80 11.20
N ILE A 304 -6.91 2.37 11.04
CA ILE A 304 -5.77 2.18 11.92
C ILE A 304 -5.11 3.51 12.25
N CYS A 305 -4.67 3.65 13.50
CA CYS A 305 -3.89 4.79 13.98
C CYS A 305 -2.76 4.24 14.87
N ARG A 306 -1.50 4.40 14.45
CA ARG A 306 -0.38 3.86 15.22
C ARG A 306 0.92 4.61 14.99
N GLN A 307 1.78 4.55 15.97
CA GLN A 307 3.17 4.97 15.83
C GLN A 307 4.02 3.75 15.48
N GLU A 308 4.80 3.88 14.40
CA GLU A 308 5.73 2.85 13.95
C GLU A 308 7.11 3.02 14.57
N ASP A 309 7.86 1.93 14.61
CA ASP A 309 9.28 1.97 14.93
C ASP A 309 10.02 2.84 13.91
N GLY A 310 10.84 3.77 14.36
CA GLY A 310 11.51 4.74 13.48
C GLY A 310 10.90 6.13 13.44
N GLY A 311 9.91 6.42 14.31
CA GLY A 311 9.37 7.76 14.52
C GLY A 311 8.45 8.24 13.40
N ARG A 312 7.63 7.36 12.86
CA ARG A 312 6.55 7.66 11.93
C ARG A 312 5.20 7.36 12.61
N PHE A 313 4.25 8.24 12.47
CA PHE A 313 2.86 8.01 12.90
C PHE A 313 1.99 7.84 11.65
N VAL A 314 1.24 6.76 11.59
CA VAL A 314 0.38 6.41 10.45
C VAL A 314 -1.07 6.39 10.87
N MET A 315 -1.92 7.03 10.07
CA MET A 315 -3.37 6.89 10.08
C MET A 315 -3.81 6.34 8.73
N CYS A 316 -4.71 5.39 8.76
CA CYS A 316 -5.35 4.86 7.56
C CYS A 316 -6.85 4.74 7.82
N LEU A 317 -7.65 5.15 6.85
CA LEU A 317 -9.10 5.04 6.87
C LEU A 317 -9.55 4.41 5.56
N SER A 318 -10.47 3.46 5.64
CA SER A 318 -11.04 2.77 4.49
C SER A 318 -12.52 2.58 4.73
N ASP A 319 -13.32 2.94 3.75
CA ASP A 319 -14.75 2.70 3.68
C ASP A 319 -15.02 1.62 2.62
N GLY A 320 -15.70 0.54 3.01
CA GLY A 320 -16.09 -0.56 2.15
C GLY A 320 -17.38 -0.24 1.40
N MET A 321 -17.47 -0.63 0.14
CA MET A 321 -18.65 -0.33 -0.66
C MET A 321 -19.90 -1.03 -0.13
N GLY A 322 -20.98 -0.27 0.03
CA GLY A 322 -22.25 -0.76 0.53
C GLY A 322 -22.43 -0.53 2.01
N SER A 323 -23.02 -1.45 2.74
CA SER A 323 -23.28 -1.33 4.18
C SER A 323 -23.19 -2.66 4.92
N GLY A 324 -23.04 -2.62 6.22
CA GLY A 324 -23.11 -3.77 7.09
C GLY A 324 -21.87 -4.69 7.03
N MET A 325 -22.08 -5.99 7.25
CA MET A 325 -21.01 -6.96 7.48
C MET A 325 -20.09 -7.18 6.25
N GLU A 326 -20.61 -7.04 5.04
CA GLU A 326 -19.85 -7.27 3.81
C GLU A 326 -18.88 -6.10 3.57
N ALA A 327 -19.37 -4.86 3.60
CA ALA A 327 -18.56 -3.65 3.53
C ALA A 327 -17.50 -3.60 4.64
N CYS A 328 -17.87 -4.00 5.87
CA CYS A 328 -16.94 -4.10 6.99
C CYS A 328 -15.77 -5.05 6.71
N ARG A 329 -16.02 -6.25 6.16
CA ARG A 329 -14.98 -7.22 5.83
C ARG A 329 -14.04 -6.73 4.72
N GLU A 330 -14.58 -5.96 3.78
CA GLU A 330 -13.78 -5.40 2.69
C GLU A 330 -12.81 -4.34 3.20
N SER A 331 -13.32 -3.35 3.89
CA SER A 331 -12.49 -2.27 4.46
C SER A 331 -11.53 -2.79 5.54
N GLU A 332 -11.92 -3.78 6.36
CA GLU A 332 -11.04 -4.47 7.31
C GLU A 332 -9.87 -5.14 6.60
N THR A 333 -10.16 -5.89 5.51
CA THR A 333 -9.12 -6.53 4.71
C THR A 333 -8.14 -5.51 4.11
N VAL A 334 -8.66 -4.38 3.61
CA VAL A 334 -7.84 -3.29 3.05
C VAL A 334 -6.92 -2.71 4.11
N VAL A 335 -7.45 -2.37 5.28
CA VAL A 335 -6.69 -1.77 6.38
C VAL A 335 -5.64 -2.74 6.92
N GLU A 336 -6.00 -4.02 7.12
CA GLU A 336 -5.07 -5.05 7.57
C GLU A 336 -3.92 -5.29 6.59
N LEU A 337 -4.21 -5.36 5.28
CA LEU A 337 -3.17 -5.52 4.26
C LEU A 337 -2.24 -4.31 4.18
N LEU A 338 -2.80 -3.09 4.21
CA LEU A 338 -2.00 -1.86 4.26
C LEU A 338 -1.08 -1.84 5.47
N GLU A 339 -1.61 -2.20 6.65
CA GLU A 339 -0.82 -2.31 7.88
C GLU A 339 0.34 -3.29 7.71
N GLN A 340 0.06 -4.51 7.28
CA GLN A 340 1.06 -5.57 7.11
C GLN A 340 2.16 -5.17 6.11
N PHE A 341 1.79 -4.57 4.99
CA PHE A 341 2.76 -4.13 3.98
C PHE A 341 3.63 -2.98 4.52
N MET A 342 3.03 -1.98 5.16
CA MET A 342 3.79 -0.87 5.73
C MET A 342 4.70 -1.31 6.88
N GLU A 343 4.25 -2.23 7.75
CA GLU A 343 5.09 -2.86 8.78
C GLU A 343 6.28 -3.63 8.19
N SER A 344 6.06 -4.24 7.03
CA SER A 344 7.12 -4.98 6.32
C SER A 344 8.11 -4.06 5.62
N GLY A 345 7.92 -2.73 5.65
CA GLY A 345 8.82 -1.73 5.12
C GLY A 345 8.48 -1.21 3.72
N PHE A 346 7.34 -1.62 3.16
CA PHE A 346 6.87 -1.06 1.88
C PHE A 346 6.51 0.42 2.01
N SER A 347 6.71 1.17 0.91
CA SER A 347 6.20 2.53 0.83
C SER A 347 4.67 2.55 0.82
N GLN A 348 4.06 3.67 1.24
CA GLN A 348 2.60 3.85 1.20
C GLN A 348 2.03 3.59 -0.19
N GLU A 349 2.69 4.11 -1.22
CA GLU A 349 2.27 3.97 -2.60
C GLU A 349 2.32 2.51 -3.07
N THR A 350 3.39 1.80 -2.73
CA THR A 350 3.52 0.38 -3.07
C THR A 350 2.50 -0.46 -2.32
N ALA A 351 2.32 -0.22 -1.02
CA ALA A 351 1.30 -0.90 -0.23
C ALA A 351 -0.10 -0.72 -0.83
N ALA A 352 -0.46 0.52 -1.19
CA ALA A 352 -1.74 0.83 -1.82
C ALA A 352 -1.91 0.18 -3.20
N LYS A 353 -0.87 0.16 -4.03
CA LYS A 353 -0.88 -0.55 -5.34
C LYS A 353 -1.07 -2.06 -5.16
N MET A 354 -0.42 -2.66 -4.17
CA MET A 354 -0.58 -4.08 -3.87
C MET A 354 -1.98 -4.42 -3.39
N VAL A 355 -2.56 -3.59 -2.53
CA VAL A 355 -3.95 -3.74 -2.08
C VAL A 355 -4.91 -3.59 -3.24
N ASN A 356 -4.75 -2.56 -4.08
CA ASN A 356 -5.56 -2.40 -5.29
C ASN A 356 -5.50 -3.64 -6.19
N SER A 357 -4.30 -4.17 -6.44
CA SER A 357 -4.13 -5.38 -7.24
C SER A 357 -4.83 -6.59 -6.62
N ALA A 358 -4.78 -6.73 -5.29
CA ALA A 358 -5.46 -7.82 -4.58
C ALA A 358 -6.98 -7.72 -4.69
N LEU A 359 -7.56 -6.51 -4.58
CA LEU A 359 -8.99 -6.27 -4.73
C LEU A 359 -9.47 -6.56 -6.16
N VAL A 360 -8.75 -6.06 -7.18
CA VAL A 360 -9.06 -6.31 -8.59
C VAL A 360 -9.01 -7.81 -8.92
N LEU A 361 -8.05 -8.55 -8.38
CA LEU A 361 -7.91 -9.99 -8.61
C LEU A 361 -9.02 -10.82 -7.95
N LYS A 362 -9.62 -10.35 -6.87
CA LYS A 362 -10.72 -11.04 -6.19
C LYS A 362 -11.95 -11.17 -7.10
N GLY A 363 -12.11 -10.28 -8.09
CA GLY A 363 -12.96 -10.49 -9.28
C GLY A 363 -14.46 -10.61 -9.05
N GLU A 364 -14.92 -10.43 -7.83
CA GLU A 364 -16.34 -10.37 -7.52
C GLU A 364 -16.86 -8.98 -7.90
N GLU A 365 -17.95 -8.91 -8.64
CA GLU A 365 -18.59 -7.65 -9.01
C GLU A 365 -18.92 -6.87 -7.73
N GLY A 366 -18.26 -5.72 -7.53
CA GLY A 366 -18.61 -4.77 -6.48
C GLY A 366 -17.65 -4.66 -5.29
N MET A 367 -16.48 -5.28 -5.31
CA MET A 367 -15.51 -5.13 -4.22
C MET A 367 -14.60 -3.91 -4.45
N PHE A 368 -15.02 -2.77 -3.95
CA PHE A 368 -14.21 -1.54 -3.97
C PHE A 368 -14.16 -0.98 -2.56
N SER A 369 -13.06 -0.36 -2.21
CA SER A 369 -12.94 0.33 -0.94
C SER A 369 -12.14 1.60 -1.11
N THR A 370 -12.45 2.61 -0.34
CA THR A 370 -11.65 3.83 -0.30
C THR A 370 -10.32 3.56 0.39
N VAL A 371 -9.28 4.29 0.01
CA VAL A 371 -7.98 4.27 0.70
C VAL A 371 -7.58 5.70 1.00
N ASP A 372 -7.49 6.01 2.27
CA ASP A 372 -6.98 7.28 2.78
C ASP A 372 -5.84 7.00 3.77
N ILE A 373 -4.62 7.38 3.40
CA ILE A 373 -3.42 7.14 4.20
C ILE A 373 -2.74 8.47 4.50
N CYS A 374 -2.39 8.67 5.76
CA CYS A 374 -1.62 9.78 6.21
C CYS A 374 -0.45 9.28 7.06
N ALA A 375 0.79 9.68 6.72
CA ALA A 375 1.97 9.33 7.49
C ALA A 375 2.77 10.58 7.87
N VAL A 376 2.91 10.79 9.17
CA VAL A 376 3.64 11.90 9.77
C VAL A 376 5.03 11.44 10.20
N ASP A 377 6.07 12.06 9.67
CA ASP A 377 7.45 11.92 10.18
C ASP A 377 7.58 12.75 11.46
N LEU A 378 7.67 12.09 12.59
CA LEU A 378 7.70 12.74 13.91
C LEU A 378 9.01 13.48 14.23
N TYR A 379 10.05 13.32 13.43
CA TYR A 379 11.27 14.13 13.57
C TYR A 379 11.12 15.47 12.89
N THR A 380 10.49 15.47 11.71
CA THR A 380 10.38 16.65 10.86
C THR A 380 9.01 17.29 10.88
N GLY A 381 7.96 16.56 11.24
CA GLY A 381 6.56 16.98 11.13
C GLY A 381 6.06 17.01 9.68
N ILE A 382 6.79 16.42 8.72
CA ILE A 382 6.33 16.28 7.35
C ILE A 382 5.28 15.17 7.32
N CYS A 383 4.13 15.47 6.74
CA CYS A 383 3.02 14.56 6.53
C CYS A 383 2.84 14.27 5.05
N ASN A 384 2.84 12.99 4.69
CA ASN A 384 2.54 12.54 3.34
C ASN A 384 1.14 11.92 3.33
N PHE A 385 0.34 12.35 2.36
CA PHE A 385 -1.03 11.88 2.11
C PHE A 385 -1.04 11.03 0.85
N LEU A 386 -1.83 9.97 0.87
CA LEU A 386 -2.14 9.15 -0.29
C LEU A 386 -3.62 8.79 -0.25
N LYS A 387 -4.34 9.11 -1.30
CA LYS A 387 -5.80 8.95 -1.38
C LYS A 387 -6.21 8.21 -2.64
N ALA A 388 -7.24 7.36 -2.50
CA ALA A 388 -7.95 6.71 -3.60
C ALA A 388 -9.44 6.62 -3.29
N GLY A 389 -10.25 7.40 -3.98
CA GLY A 389 -11.70 7.47 -3.79
C GLY A 389 -12.14 7.95 -2.42
N ALA A 390 -11.24 8.52 -1.64
CA ALA A 390 -11.49 8.89 -0.25
C ALA A 390 -12.00 10.33 -0.12
N ALA A 391 -12.82 10.55 0.89
CA ALA A 391 -13.35 11.87 1.26
C ALA A 391 -12.23 12.85 1.61
N SER A 392 -12.54 14.15 1.67
CA SER A 392 -11.58 15.21 1.99
C SER A 392 -10.97 15.03 3.38
N THR A 393 -9.65 15.22 3.47
CA THR A 393 -8.91 15.28 4.74
C THR A 393 -8.63 16.74 5.07
N PHE A 394 -8.75 17.13 6.35
CA PHE A 394 -8.59 18.51 6.77
C PHE A 394 -7.40 18.66 7.72
N ILE A 395 -6.73 19.82 7.63
CA ILE A 395 -5.72 20.26 8.58
C ILE A 395 -6.22 21.56 9.23
N LYS A 396 -6.57 21.51 10.52
CA LYS A 396 -6.89 22.70 11.29
C LYS A 396 -5.62 23.31 11.83
N ARG A 397 -5.45 24.59 11.59
CA ARG A 397 -4.45 25.46 12.20
C ARG A 397 -5.14 26.60 12.94
N ASP A 398 -4.43 27.33 13.79
CA ASP A 398 -5.02 28.33 14.70
C ASP A 398 -6.23 29.09 14.16
N HIS A 399 -6.14 29.60 12.92
CA HIS A 399 -7.15 30.50 12.35
C HIS A 399 -7.71 30.08 10.99
N TRP A 400 -7.35 28.89 10.49
CA TRP A 400 -7.80 28.41 9.19
C TRP A 400 -7.74 26.89 9.07
N VAL A 401 -8.52 26.36 8.13
CA VAL A 401 -8.59 24.94 7.80
C VAL A 401 -8.23 24.75 6.34
N GLU A 402 -7.23 23.89 6.08
CA GLU A 402 -6.86 23.43 4.76
C GLU A 402 -7.55 22.10 4.47
N SER A 403 -8.06 21.92 3.23
CA SER A 403 -8.57 20.64 2.76
C SER A 403 -7.60 19.99 1.77
N ILE A 404 -7.51 18.67 1.81
CA ILE A 404 -6.80 17.82 0.86
C ILE A 404 -7.85 16.89 0.26
N THR A 405 -8.19 17.16 -0.98
CA THR A 405 -9.25 16.48 -1.75
C THR A 405 -8.69 15.37 -2.60
N SER A 406 -9.54 14.47 -3.06
CA SER A 406 -9.22 13.42 -4.03
C SER A 406 -10.34 13.31 -5.05
N GLU A 407 -9.97 13.26 -6.34
CA GLU A 407 -10.88 12.96 -7.44
C GLU A 407 -10.64 11.56 -8.01
N SER A 408 -9.71 10.82 -7.43
CA SER A 408 -9.35 9.47 -7.87
C SER A 408 -10.46 8.44 -7.57
N LEU A 409 -10.44 7.33 -8.30
CA LEU A 409 -11.38 6.23 -8.08
C LEU A 409 -10.99 5.43 -6.82
N ALA A 410 -11.98 4.76 -6.21
CA ALA A 410 -11.73 3.82 -5.12
C ALA A 410 -10.87 2.62 -5.56
N ALA A 411 -10.10 2.06 -4.64
CA ALA A 411 -9.28 0.88 -4.89
C ALA A 411 -10.14 -0.34 -5.24
N GLY A 412 -9.65 -1.17 -6.16
CA GLY A 412 -10.36 -2.33 -6.69
C GLY A 412 -11.19 -2.05 -7.95
N ARG A 413 -11.46 -0.77 -8.27
CA ARG A 413 -12.32 -0.40 -9.40
C ARG A 413 -11.62 -0.49 -10.75
N VAL A 414 -10.33 -0.19 -10.77
CA VAL A 414 -9.49 -0.23 -11.98
C VAL A 414 -8.15 -0.89 -11.67
N GLN A 415 -7.57 -1.54 -12.68
CA GLN A 415 -6.29 -2.25 -12.49
C GLN A 415 -5.12 -1.30 -12.25
N GLN A 416 -5.04 -0.20 -12.97
CA GLN A 416 -4.07 0.85 -12.74
C GLN A 416 -4.80 2.05 -12.16
N ILE A 417 -4.60 2.27 -10.88
CA ILE A 417 -5.15 3.42 -10.17
C ILE A 417 -4.08 4.49 -10.02
N ASP A 418 -4.44 5.72 -10.34
CA ASP A 418 -3.63 6.89 -10.04
C ASP A 418 -4.00 7.37 -8.65
N PHE A 419 -3.08 7.17 -7.70
CA PHE A 419 -3.23 7.67 -6.34
C PHE A 419 -2.93 9.16 -6.30
N GLU A 420 -3.76 9.91 -5.62
CA GLU A 420 -3.45 11.30 -5.32
C GLU A 420 -2.56 11.40 -4.11
N THR A 421 -1.45 12.09 -4.28
CA THR A 421 -0.46 12.28 -3.23
C THR A 421 -0.27 13.75 -2.93
N ALA A 422 -0.17 14.08 -1.65
CA ALA A 422 0.13 15.43 -1.20
C ALA A 422 1.14 15.37 -0.04
N THR A 423 1.95 16.42 0.09
CA THR A 423 2.88 16.55 1.22
C THR A 423 2.65 17.87 1.91
N ARG A 424 2.52 17.85 3.24
CA ARG A 424 2.34 19.03 4.06
C ARG A 424 3.26 19.01 5.27
N LYS A 425 3.66 20.19 5.71
CA LYS A 425 4.37 20.39 6.97
C LYS A 425 3.35 20.66 8.07
N LEU A 426 3.36 19.83 9.11
CA LEU A 426 2.57 20.04 10.33
C LEU A 426 3.41 20.77 11.38
N TYR A 427 2.75 21.58 12.18
CA TYR A 427 3.32 22.41 13.23
C TYR A 427 2.72 22.06 14.59
N HIS A 428 3.30 22.64 15.64
CA HIS A 428 2.75 22.51 17.00
C HIS A 428 1.33 23.06 17.07
N GLY A 429 0.39 22.26 17.55
CA GLY A 429 -1.03 22.63 17.69
C GLY A 429 -1.89 22.37 16.46
N ASP A 430 -1.32 21.84 15.35
CA ASP A 430 -2.12 21.44 14.20
C ASP A 430 -2.94 20.17 14.52
N TYR A 431 -4.17 20.13 14.01
CA TYR A 431 -5.01 18.93 14.02
C TYR A 431 -5.21 18.42 12.61
N LEU A 432 -4.98 17.15 12.43
CA LEU A 432 -5.25 16.40 11.21
C LEU A 432 -6.54 15.64 11.39
N ILE A 433 -7.49 15.82 10.47
CA ILE A 433 -8.84 15.26 10.53
C ILE A 433 -9.13 14.49 9.25
N MET A 434 -9.29 13.17 9.35
CA MET A 434 -9.74 12.29 8.27
C MET A 434 -11.16 11.85 8.56
N MET A 435 -11.96 11.66 7.52
CA MET A 435 -13.35 11.24 7.68
C MET A 435 -13.83 10.43 6.47
N THR A 436 -14.87 9.64 6.65
CA THR A 436 -15.58 8.96 5.56
C THR A 436 -16.57 9.91 4.89
N ASP A 437 -17.00 9.58 3.68
CA ASP A 437 -17.93 10.38 2.86
C ASP A 437 -19.29 10.56 3.56
N GLY A 438 -19.80 9.53 4.30
CA GLY A 438 -21.03 9.66 5.07
C GLY A 438 -21.06 10.85 6.05
N VAL A 439 -19.88 11.35 6.48
CA VAL A 439 -19.78 12.58 7.28
C VAL A 439 -20.01 13.81 6.43
N LEU A 440 -19.45 13.88 5.22
CA LEU A 440 -19.61 15.01 4.30
C LEU A 440 -20.98 15.02 3.66
N ASP A 441 -21.51 13.86 3.26
CA ASP A 441 -22.82 13.71 2.61
C ASP A 441 -24.01 14.08 3.50
N ALA A 442 -23.77 14.16 4.82
CA ALA A 442 -24.78 14.69 5.76
C ALA A 442 -24.89 16.21 5.73
N LEU A 443 -23.98 16.93 5.06
CA LEU A 443 -23.94 18.38 4.96
C LEU A 443 -24.70 18.86 3.71
N PRO A 444 -25.01 20.18 3.60
CA PRO A 444 -25.73 20.74 2.45
C PRO A 444 -24.97 20.58 1.14
N ASP A 445 -25.62 20.05 0.11
CA ASP A 445 -25.08 19.84 -1.23
C ASP A 445 -24.34 21.09 -1.80
N GLN A 446 -23.21 20.87 -2.47
CA GLN A 446 -22.33 21.86 -3.10
C GLN A 446 -21.61 22.82 -2.12
N LYS A 447 -21.69 22.59 -0.82
CA LYS A 447 -21.00 23.39 0.22
C LYS A 447 -20.41 22.51 1.33
N GLU A 448 -20.31 21.23 1.11
CA GLU A 448 -19.91 20.24 2.10
C GLU A 448 -18.57 20.61 2.72
N GLU A 449 -17.56 20.92 1.88
CA GLU A 449 -16.22 21.28 2.37
C GLU A 449 -16.18 22.64 3.09
N GLU A 450 -16.91 23.64 2.60
CA GLU A 450 -16.96 24.96 3.24
C GLU A 450 -17.64 24.86 4.60
N THR A 451 -18.79 24.16 4.66
CA THR A 451 -19.52 23.93 5.90
C THR A 451 -18.68 23.12 6.89
N MET A 452 -17.96 22.10 6.41
CA MET A 452 -17.07 21.30 7.27
C MET A 452 -15.94 22.15 7.83
N LYS A 453 -15.32 23.03 7.05
CA LYS A 453 -14.29 23.97 7.53
C LYS A 453 -14.83 24.89 8.63
N GLU A 454 -16.05 25.38 8.49
CA GLU A 454 -16.72 26.19 9.52
C GLU A 454 -16.96 25.36 10.80
N ILE A 455 -17.49 24.13 10.67
CA ILE A 455 -17.69 23.22 11.79
C ILE A 455 -16.36 22.94 12.52
N ILE A 456 -15.30 22.63 11.78
CA ILE A 456 -13.97 22.35 12.36
C ILE A 456 -13.42 23.56 13.11
N MET A 457 -13.66 24.78 12.62
CA MET A 457 -13.23 26.00 13.30
C MET A 457 -14.03 26.29 14.58
N ASP A 458 -15.31 25.92 14.62
CA ASP A 458 -16.20 26.12 15.76
C ASP A 458 -16.03 25.07 16.88
N VAL A 459 -15.31 23.99 16.61
CA VAL A 459 -14.96 22.98 17.62
C VAL A 459 -13.74 23.46 18.42
N HIS A 460 -13.90 23.58 19.74
CA HIS A 460 -12.88 24.13 20.64
C HIS A 460 -12.28 23.10 21.61
N GLU A 461 -12.70 21.86 21.54
CA GLU A 461 -12.22 20.76 22.36
C GLU A 461 -10.72 20.49 22.08
N GLU A 462 -9.90 20.41 23.14
CA GLU A 462 -8.45 20.19 23.02
C GLU A 462 -8.10 18.72 22.84
N SER A 463 -8.93 17.81 23.39
CA SER A 463 -8.71 16.36 23.22
C SER A 463 -9.10 15.91 21.81
N PRO A 464 -8.23 15.23 21.03
CA PRO A 464 -8.58 14.73 19.71
C PRO A 464 -9.84 13.87 19.67
N LYS A 465 -10.10 13.11 20.74
CA LYS A 465 -11.30 12.28 20.87
C LYS A 465 -12.57 13.12 21.00
N ASP A 466 -12.54 14.11 21.86
CA ASP A 466 -13.72 14.98 22.09
C ASP A 466 -13.90 15.92 20.90
N PHE A 467 -12.80 16.33 20.26
CA PHE A 467 -12.82 17.10 19.01
C PHE A 467 -13.56 16.35 17.89
N GLY A 468 -13.23 15.07 17.66
CA GLY A 468 -13.93 14.24 16.68
C GLY A 468 -15.41 14.04 17.01
N ARG A 469 -15.74 13.88 18.30
CA ARG A 469 -17.13 13.81 18.74
C ARG A 469 -17.87 15.12 18.51
N GLY A 470 -17.25 16.26 18.81
CA GLY A 470 -17.81 17.59 18.57
C GLY A 470 -18.08 17.87 17.09
N ILE A 471 -17.27 17.36 16.18
CA ILE A 471 -17.54 17.40 14.72
C ILE A 471 -18.79 16.58 14.41
N LEU A 472 -18.85 15.31 14.81
CA LEU A 472 -20.00 14.44 14.52
C LEU A 472 -21.32 14.98 15.08
N GLU A 473 -21.33 15.51 16.29
CA GLU A 473 -22.52 16.10 16.89
C GLU A 473 -23.06 17.28 16.08
N ARG A 474 -22.18 18.13 15.55
CA ARG A 474 -22.56 19.25 14.69
C ARG A 474 -23.07 18.81 13.32
N VAL A 475 -22.39 17.83 12.72
CA VAL A 475 -22.79 17.24 11.43
C VAL A 475 -24.18 16.61 11.54
N LEU A 476 -24.45 15.83 12.58
CA LEU A 476 -25.75 15.22 12.82
C LEU A 476 -26.89 16.26 12.96
N GLY A 477 -26.58 17.47 13.41
CA GLY A 477 -27.54 18.55 13.42
C GLY A 477 -28.10 18.95 12.05
N TYR A 478 -27.37 18.67 10.96
CA TYR A 478 -27.83 18.91 9.59
C TYR A 478 -28.70 17.77 9.03
N SER A 479 -28.62 16.56 9.61
CA SER A 479 -29.40 15.38 9.21
C SER A 479 -30.50 15.00 10.20
N ASP A 480 -31.01 15.97 10.98
CA ASP A 480 -32.02 15.73 12.03
C ASP A 480 -31.62 14.64 13.04
N TYR A 481 -30.34 14.48 13.29
CA TYR A 481 -29.72 13.44 14.13
C TYR A 481 -29.88 12.01 13.62
N HIS A 482 -30.09 11.84 12.30
CA HIS A 482 -30.15 10.54 11.66
C HIS A 482 -28.87 10.23 10.90
N ALA A 483 -28.25 9.09 11.19
CA ALA A 483 -27.11 8.59 10.44
C ALA A 483 -27.61 7.83 9.19
N ARG A 484 -27.57 8.50 8.03
CA ARG A 484 -27.99 7.90 6.75
C ARG A 484 -26.95 6.93 6.18
N ASP A 485 -25.69 7.12 6.57
CA ASP A 485 -24.58 6.26 6.22
C ASP A 485 -23.64 6.10 7.42
N ASP A 486 -22.64 5.21 7.28
CA ASP A 486 -21.59 5.05 8.27
C ASP A 486 -20.74 6.32 8.35
N MET A 487 -20.49 6.81 9.56
CA MET A 487 -19.76 8.04 9.80
C MET A 487 -18.57 7.78 10.70
N THR A 488 -17.37 8.00 10.19
CA THR A 488 -16.13 7.89 10.96
C THR A 488 -15.30 9.15 10.84
N VAL A 489 -14.88 9.69 11.98
CA VAL A 489 -13.96 10.83 12.07
C VAL A 489 -12.75 10.42 12.88
N LEU A 490 -11.56 10.51 12.27
CA LEU A 490 -10.27 10.30 12.91
C LEU A 490 -9.61 11.66 13.11
N VAL A 491 -9.16 11.94 14.31
CA VAL A 491 -8.48 13.20 14.65
C VAL A 491 -7.12 12.90 15.25
N ALA A 492 -6.08 13.55 14.74
CA ALA A 492 -4.74 13.51 15.32
C ALA A 492 -4.24 14.93 15.59
N GLY A 493 -4.00 15.25 16.84
CA GLY A 493 -3.34 16.49 17.24
C GLY A 493 -1.82 16.31 17.28
N VAL A 494 -1.08 17.29 16.81
CA VAL A 494 0.38 17.28 16.65
C VAL A 494 1.01 18.32 17.56
N TRP A 495 1.89 17.90 18.46
CA TRP A 495 2.58 18.78 19.40
C TRP A 495 4.09 18.61 19.28
N LYS A 496 4.80 19.72 19.29
CA LYS A 496 6.26 19.71 19.40
C LYS A 496 6.65 19.42 20.85
N LYS A 497 7.55 18.48 21.06
CA LYS A 497 8.10 18.16 22.39
C LYS A 497 8.97 19.29 22.95
#